data_52c2742c526fea49fdf9547d90aa5bc9
#
_entry.id   52c2742c526fea49fdf9547d90aa5bc9
#
_cell.length_a   1.000
_cell.length_b   1.000
_cell.length_c   1.000
_cell.angle_alpha   90.00
_cell.angle_beta   90.00
_cell.angle_gamma   90.00
#
_symmetry.space_group_name_H-M   'P 1'
#
loop_
_entity.id
_entity.type
_entity.pdbx_description
1 polymer ?
#
loop_
_entity_poly.entity_id
_entity_poly.type
_entity_poly.pdbx_seq_one_letter_code
_entity_poly.pdbx_strand_id
1 'polypeptide(L)'
;MASFRYRVKDKSGRTITGVTAAEDQRSAVANLQSMGYFVLDIRETRGSIEQPDAGRSPARLFVRWFVNPLFAGATVYSLAVFYRQLATMIKSGMTLVQAMSLLRSQRGSRRLREIAVETMNLLQSGVRLSDAFARYPWMFPELHIGLLRAGEASGTLDKAIERIADYLEWEHRMRQRLRLVTLYPKILVLAVIFIPSIPILVFHGLKEYLRATVYNLVPVAIGILALWAAYRIAYQIPAFRYGIDTVKLSIPRVGKVVRMWALSRYYRVLSAMFAAGAPLSQGLVHAADASGNWFLATRLKTVVPWVERGQRLSESLERTGVLPRAALDMLATGEQTGNVDAMLDKAAEYTENEADVASVQTTIILGVLLLLGIAAYIGLFVVRSYMHLYGGALNQ
;
A
#
# COMPACT_ATOMS: atom_id res chain seq x y z
N MET A 1 27.47 13.32 -26.46
CA MET A 1 26.30 13.18 -27.36
C MET A 1 25.28 14.24 -26.96
N ALA A 2 24.84 15.03 -27.91
CA ALA A 2 23.79 16.03 -27.67
C ALA A 2 22.40 15.40 -27.81
N SER A 3 21.42 15.93 -27.10
CA SER A 3 20.02 15.44 -27.16
C SER A 3 19.20 16.36 -28.03
N PHE A 4 18.52 15.79 -29.03
CA PHE A 4 17.69 16.52 -29.98
C PHE A 4 16.22 16.17 -29.81
N ARG A 5 15.36 17.16 -29.62
CA ARG A 5 13.91 17.00 -29.66
C ARG A 5 13.45 17.08 -31.09
N TYR A 6 12.72 16.05 -31.53
CA TYR A 6 12.23 15.99 -32.90
C TYR A 6 10.70 15.93 -32.97
N ARG A 7 10.18 16.40 -34.08
CA ARG A 7 8.79 16.23 -34.51
C ARG A 7 8.84 15.66 -35.93
N VAL A 8 8.29 14.50 -36.12
CA VAL A 8 8.33 13.75 -37.39
C VAL A 8 6.93 13.29 -37.79
N LYS A 9 6.73 13.07 -39.09
CA LYS A 9 5.55 12.38 -39.62
C LYS A 9 5.91 10.93 -39.98
N ASP A 10 5.05 10.02 -39.61
CA ASP A 10 5.09 8.62 -40.04
C ASP A 10 4.49 8.47 -41.46
N LYS A 11 4.75 7.35 -42.13
CA LYS A 11 4.16 6.99 -43.43
C LYS A 11 2.62 7.03 -43.43
N SER A 12 1.97 6.91 -42.27
CA SER A 12 0.53 7.04 -42.10
C SER A 12 0.04 8.51 -41.93
N GLY A 13 0.95 9.51 -42.01
CA GLY A 13 0.61 10.94 -41.86
C GLY A 13 0.47 11.42 -40.40
N ARG A 14 0.65 10.54 -39.39
CA ARG A 14 0.57 10.91 -37.97
C ARG A 14 1.83 11.62 -37.53
N THR A 15 1.68 12.67 -36.74
CA THR A 15 2.79 13.42 -36.17
C THR A 15 3.24 12.77 -34.84
N ILE A 16 4.53 12.42 -34.77
CA ILE A 16 5.17 11.85 -33.58
C ILE A 16 6.22 12.83 -33.07
N THR A 17 6.28 13.04 -31.77
CA THR A 17 7.30 13.85 -31.11
C THR A 17 8.10 12.98 -30.15
N GLY A 18 9.43 13.15 -30.13
CA GLY A 18 10.33 12.38 -29.26
C GLY A 18 11.66 13.10 -29.04
N VAL A 19 12.59 12.41 -28.36
CA VAL A 19 13.96 12.87 -28.15
C VAL A 19 14.90 11.77 -28.65
N THR A 20 15.95 12.17 -29.41
CA THR A 20 17.00 11.26 -29.86
C THR A 20 18.36 11.81 -29.43
N ALA A 21 19.32 10.92 -29.17
CA ALA A 21 20.70 11.29 -28.91
C ALA A 21 21.51 11.12 -30.19
N ALA A 22 22.26 12.15 -30.57
CA ALA A 22 23.19 12.11 -31.71
C ALA A 22 24.39 13.02 -31.45
N GLU A 23 25.42 12.90 -32.26
CA GLU A 23 26.62 13.72 -32.12
C GLU A 23 26.33 15.14 -32.60
N ASP A 24 25.56 15.27 -33.68
CA ASP A 24 25.12 16.55 -34.26
C ASP A 24 23.68 16.47 -34.80
N GLN A 25 23.15 17.60 -35.17
CA GLN A 25 21.78 17.72 -35.69
C GLN A 25 21.61 16.97 -37.04
N ARG A 26 22.64 16.92 -37.87
CA ARG A 26 22.60 16.22 -39.17
C ARG A 26 22.51 14.71 -38.98
N SER A 27 23.29 14.15 -38.06
CA SER A 27 23.25 12.72 -37.69
C SER A 27 21.90 12.35 -37.11
N ALA A 28 21.30 13.22 -36.29
CA ALA A 28 19.96 13.00 -35.75
C ALA A 28 18.89 12.93 -36.84
N VAL A 29 18.96 13.82 -37.82
CA VAL A 29 18.03 13.83 -38.98
C VAL A 29 18.24 12.61 -39.86
N ALA A 30 19.48 12.23 -40.16
CA ALA A 30 19.79 11.05 -40.94
C ALA A 30 19.27 9.75 -40.31
N ASN A 31 19.45 9.59 -38.98
CA ASN A 31 18.92 8.46 -38.23
C ASN A 31 17.37 8.38 -38.29
N LEU A 32 16.70 9.50 -38.13
CA LEU A 32 15.23 9.54 -38.20
C LEU A 32 14.71 9.25 -39.63
N GLN A 33 15.41 9.73 -40.64
CA GLN A 33 15.06 9.46 -42.05
C GLN A 33 15.32 8.00 -42.45
N SER A 34 16.40 7.39 -41.92
CA SER A 34 16.65 5.95 -42.14
C SER A 34 15.60 5.05 -41.53
N MET A 35 14.92 5.51 -40.46
CA MET A 35 13.78 4.84 -39.83
C MET A 35 12.45 5.09 -40.58
N GLY A 36 12.48 5.84 -41.69
CA GLY A 36 11.31 6.08 -42.51
C GLY A 36 10.41 7.23 -42.02
N TYR A 37 10.91 8.08 -41.16
CA TYR A 37 10.18 9.25 -40.65
C TYR A 37 10.50 10.50 -41.45
N PHE A 38 9.49 11.35 -41.66
CA PHE A 38 9.65 12.67 -42.30
C PHE A 38 9.83 13.73 -41.20
N VAL A 39 11.02 14.34 -41.11
CA VAL A 39 11.35 15.30 -40.06
C VAL A 39 10.71 16.64 -40.34
N LEU A 40 9.87 17.13 -39.43
CA LEU A 40 9.19 18.41 -39.50
C LEU A 40 9.95 19.52 -38.77
N ASP A 41 10.49 19.18 -37.57
CA ASP A 41 11.23 20.12 -36.72
C ASP A 41 12.21 19.33 -35.87
N ILE A 42 13.43 19.85 -35.67
CA ILE A 42 14.44 19.26 -34.78
C ILE A 42 15.22 20.39 -34.11
N ARG A 43 15.32 20.33 -32.78
CA ARG A 43 16.01 21.34 -31.96
C ARG A 43 16.90 20.69 -30.94
N GLU A 44 18.12 21.20 -30.81
CA GLU A 44 19.04 20.80 -29.77
C GLU A 44 18.50 21.20 -28.40
N THR A 45 18.43 20.24 -27.48
CA THR A 45 18.04 20.46 -26.08
C THR A 45 19.29 20.47 -25.23
N ARG A 46 19.80 21.64 -24.85
CA ARG A 46 20.85 21.81 -23.87
C ARG A 46 20.28 21.54 -22.48
N GLY A 47 20.43 20.34 -22.00
CA GLY A 47 20.00 19.91 -20.66
C GLY A 47 19.94 18.40 -20.64
N SER A 48 20.44 17.79 -19.56
CA SER A 48 20.27 16.39 -19.19
C SER A 48 18.86 15.93 -19.54
N ILE A 49 18.71 14.67 -19.93
CA ILE A 49 17.42 14.01 -20.19
C ILE A 49 16.51 14.24 -18.95
N GLU A 50 15.89 15.41 -18.91
CA GLU A 50 14.75 15.63 -18.04
C GLU A 50 13.64 14.78 -18.64
N GLN A 51 13.36 13.67 -17.99
CA GLN A 51 12.05 13.06 -18.10
C GLN A 51 11.03 14.20 -18.04
N PRO A 52 10.05 14.25 -18.93
CA PRO A 52 9.08 15.34 -18.94
C PRO A 52 8.56 15.49 -17.53
N ASP A 53 8.71 16.69 -16.98
CA ASP A 53 8.33 17.09 -15.62
C ASP A 53 6.80 16.96 -15.46
N ALA A 54 6.34 15.71 -15.45
CA ALA A 54 4.94 15.32 -15.35
C ALA A 54 4.40 15.51 -13.90
N GLY A 55 5.23 16.08 -13.01
CA GLY A 55 5.00 16.05 -11.56
C GLY A 55 4.56 17.34 -10.88
N ARG A 56 4.62 18.51 -11.53
CA ARG A 56 4.54 19.79 -10.78
C ARG A 56 3.31 20.67 -11.02
N SER A 57 2.31 20.28 -11.78
CA SER A 57 1.06 21.05 -11.76
C SER A 57 0.24 20.66 -10.52
N PRO A 58 -0.23 21.62 -9.68
CA PRO A 58 -1.02 21.34 -8.48
C PRO A 58 -2.28 20.51 -8.81
N ALA A 59 -2.84 20.66 -9.99
CA ALA A 59 -3.96 19.85 -10.47
C ALA A 59 -3.56 18.37 -10.68
N ARG A 60 -2.35 18.09 -11.22
CA ARG A 60 -1.86 16.71 -11.40
C ARG A 60 -1.42 16.07 -10.07
N LEU A 61 -0.88 16.88 -9.15
CA LEU A 61 -0.62 16.45 -7.78
C LEU A 61 -1.95 16.10 -7.10
N PHE A 62 -2.98 16.93 -7.21
CA PHE A 62 -4.30 16.66 -6.67
C PHE A 62 -4.92 15.38 -7.26
N VAL A 63 -4.85 15.19 -8.58
CA VAL A 63 -5.32 13.96 -9.24
C VAL A 63 -4.52 12.74 -8.79
N ARG A 64 -3.20 12.84 -8.69
CA ARG A 64 -2.32 11.75 -8.24
C ARG A 64 -2.54 11.40 -6.76
N TRP A 65 -2.86 12.38 -5.91
CA TRP A 65 -2.95 12.24 -4.46
C TRP A 65 -4.37 11.98 -3.95
N PHE A 66 -5.38 12.53 -4.61
CA PHE A 66 -6.79 12.39 -4.20
C PHE A 66 -7.61 11.50 -5.13
N VAL A 67 -7.44 11.64 -6.44
CA VAL A 67 -8.28 10.95 -7.43
C VAL A 67 -7.76 9.52 -7.67
N ASN A 68 -6.45 9.34 -7.88
CA ASN A 68 -5.90 8.01 -8.16
C ASN A 68 -6.11 6.97 -7.04
N PRO A 69 -5.94 7.27 -5.75
CA PRO A 69 -6.24 6.30 -4.70
C PRO A 69 -7.73 5.99 -4.53
N LEU A 70 -8.61 6.95 -4.85
CA LEU A 70 -10.06 6.77 -4.81
C LEU A 70 -10.62 6.05 -6.04
N PHE A 71 -9.99 6.25 -7.20
CA PHE A 71 -10.43 5.73 -8.50
C PHE A 71 -9.41 4.77 -9.15
N ALA A 72 -8.47 4.23 -8.39
CA ALA A 72 -7.44 3.29 -8.87
C ALA A 72 -8.02 1.99 -9.48
N GLY A 73 -9.32 1.86 -9.58
CA GLY A 73 -10.05 0.91 -10.43
C GLY A 73 -9.80 -0.58 -10.22
N ALA A 74 -8.78 -0.97 -9.44
CA ALA A 74 -8.51 -2.35 -9.07
C ALA A 74 -8.29 -2.45 -7.56
N THR A 75 -9.06 -3.32 -6.92
CA THR A 75 -8.87 -3.65 -5.50
C THR A 75 -7.73 -4.66 -5.35
N VAL A 76 -7.16 -4.78 -4.13
CA VAL A 76 -6.18 -5.84 -3.82
C VAL A 76 -6.75 -7.22 -4.18
N TYR A 77 -8.04 -7.44 -3.96
CA TYR A 77 -8.73 -8.66 -4.36
C TYR A 77 -8.68 -8.89 -5.88
N SER A 78 -9.03 -7.89 -6.69
CA SER A 78 -9.00 -8.04 -8.15
C SER A 78 -7.59 -8.28 -8.69
N LEU A 79 -6.59 -7.70 -8.03
CA LEU A 79 -5.18 -7.92 -8.38
C LEU A 79 -4.72 -9.33 -7.95
N ALA A 80 -5.15 -9.80 -6.78
CA ALA A 80 -4.89 -11.17 -6.32
C ALA A 80 -5.49 -12.21 -7.29
N VAL A 81 -6.74 -12.01 -7.69
CA VAL A 81 -7.40 -12.88 -8.68
C VAL A 81 -6.67 -12.86 -10.02
N PHE A 82 -6.26 -11.68 -10.49
CA PHE A 82 -5.49 -11.54 -11.72
C PHE A 82 -4.19 -12.35 -11.70
N TYR A 83 -3.38 -12.18 -10.63
CA TYR A 83 -2.12 -12.92 -10.49
C TYR A 83 -2.35 -14.43 -10.28
N ARG A 84 -3.39 -14.84 -9.53
CA ARG A 84 -3.72 -16.24 -9.33
C ARG A 84 -4.09 -16.92 -10.66
N GLN A 85 -4.90 -16.27 -11.48
CA GLN A 85 -5.26 -16.76 -12.81
C GLN A 85 -4.05 -16.84 -13.73
N LEU A 86 -3.21 -15.79 -13.73
CA LEU A 86 -1.96 -15.77 -14.49
C LEU A 86 -1.05 -16.94 -14.07
N ALA A 87 -0.84 -17.12 -12.75
CA ALA A 87 -0.06 -18.24 -12.22
C ALA A 87 -0.59 -19.59 -12.68
N THR A 88 -1.90 -19.80 -12.59
CA THR A 88 -2.54 -21.05 -12.99
C THR A 88 -2.36 -21.33 -14.50
N MET A 89 -2.50 -20.31 -15.34
CA MET A 89 -2.33 -20.43 -16.80
C MET A 89 -0.88 -20.77 -17.16
N ILE A 90 0.09 -20.08 -16.55
CA ILE A 90 1.52 -20.36 -16.80
C ILE A 90 1.89 -21.76 -16.30
N LYS A 91 1.41 -22.15 -15.12
CA LYS A 91 1.63 -23.49 -14.56
C LYS A 91 1.01 -24.61 -15.41
N SER A 92 -0.06 -24.32 -16.15
CA SER A 92 -0.66 -25.25 -17.13
C SER A 92 0.08 -25.28 -18.48
N GLY A 93 1.21 -24.60 -18.63
CA GLY A 93 2.05 -24.57 -19.83
C GLY A 93 1.66 -23.53 -20.88
N MET A 94 0.74 -22.62 -20.57
CA MET A 94 0.40 -21.54 -21.49
C MET A 94 1.51 -20.49 -21.55
N THR A 95 1.71 -19.90 -22.74
CA THR A 95 2.63 -18.77 -22.90
C THR A 95 2.06 -17.51 -22.25
N LEU A 96 2.93 -16.56 -21.86
CA LEU A 96 2.52 -15.27 -21.30
C LEU A 96 1.55 -14.52 -22.22
N VAL A 97 1.78 -14.55 -23.53
CA VAL A 97 0.92 -13.90 -24.53
C VAL A 97 -0.48 -14.51 -24.54
N GLN A 98 -0.57 -15.83 -24.51
CA GLN A 98 -1.86 -16.55 -24.46
C GLN A 98 -2.60 -16.26 -23.15
N ALA A 99 -1.89 -16.28 -22.00
CA ALA A 99 -2.46 -15.97 -20.71
C ALA A 99 -3.01 -14.53 -20.65
N MET A 100 -2.26 -13.54 -21.16
CA MET A 100 -2.74 -12.15 -21.24
C MET A 100 -3.95 -12.00 -22.16
N SER A 101 -3.98 -12.75 -23.27
CA SER A 101 -5.13 -12.77 -24.18
C SER A 101 -6.41 -13.30 -23.51
N LEU A 102 -6.31 -14.30 -22.64
CA LEU A 102 -7.45 -14.79 -21.87
C LEU A 102 -7.87 -13.82 -20.75
N LEU A 103 -6.91 -13.23 -20.05
CA LEU A 103 -7.18 -12.26 -18.97
C LEU A 103 -7.95 -11.02 -19.47
N ARG A 104 -7.75 -10.59 -20.72
CA ARG A 104 -8.52 -9.49 -21.32
C ARG A 104 -10.02 -9.78 -21.45
N SER A 105 -10.40 -11.04 -21.60
CA SER A 105 -11.79 -11.45 -21.83
C SER A 105 -12.56 -11.71 -20.53
N GLN A 106 -11.87 -11.77 -19.39
CA GLN A 106 -12.49 -12.13 -18.11
C GLN A 106 -13.31 -11.00 -17.49
N ARG A 107 -14.32 -11.40 -16.69
CA ARG A 107 -15.09 -10.47 -15.84
C ARG A 107 -14.20 -9.99 -14.69
N GLY A 108 -13.91 -8.67 -14.64
CA GLY A 108 -13.06 -8.09 -13.61
C GLY A 108 -12.88 -6.59 -13.79
N SER A 109 -11.84 -6.03 -13.17
CA SER A 109 -11.51 -4.61 -13.30
C SER A 109 -11.25 -4.25 -14.77
N ARG A 110 -11.99 -3.24 -15.28
CA ARG A 110 -11.81 -2.71 -16.64
C ARG A 110 -10.34 -2.29 -16.89
N ARG A 111 -9.72 -1.68 -15.87
CA ARG A 111 -8.32 -1.23 -15.93
C ARG A 111 -7.34 -2.39 -16.10
N LEU A 112 -7.53 -3.51 -15.36
CA LEU A 112 -6.67 -4.69 -15.52
C LEU A 112 -6.80 -5.31 -16.92
N ARG A 113 -7.99 -5.28 -17.51
CA ARG A 113 -8.19 -5.76 -18.89
C ARG A 113 -7.47 -4.87 -19.92
N GLU A 114 -7.54 -3.54 -19.76
CA GLU A 114 -6.83 -2.59 -20.62
C GLU A 114 -5.31 -2.81 -20.53
N ILE A 115 -4.78 -2.98 -19.30
CA ILE A 115 -3.37 -3.29 -19.08
C ILE A 115 -2.99 -4.67 -19.67
N ALA A 116 -3.84 -5.68 -19.55
CA ALA A 116 -3.57 -7.00 -20.13
C ALA A 116 -3.42 -6.95 -21.66
N VAL A 117 -4.25 -6.15 -22.35
CA VAL A 117 -4.15 -5.93 -23.81
C VAL A 117 -2.83 -5.24 -24.17
N GLU A 118 -2.47 -4.16 -23.44
CA GLU A 118 -1.24 -3.45 -23.73
C GLU A 118 0.01 -4.29 -23.39
N THR A 119 -0.03 -5.01 -22.26
CA THR A 119 1.03 -5.96 -21.90
C THR A 119 1.19 -7.06 -22.95
N MET A 120 0.09 -7.62 -23.48
CA MET A 120 0.15 -8.61 -24.54
C MET A 120 0.91 -8.09 -25.76
N ASN A 121 0.62 -6.86 -26.21
CA ASN A 121 1.30 -6.25 -27.36
C ASN A 121 2.80 -6.04 -27.08
N LEU A 122 3.15 -5.62 -25.85
CA LEU A 122 4.54 -5.46 -25.43
C LEU A 122 5.31 -6.79 -25.38
N LEU A 123 4.69 -7.84 -24.86
CA LEU A 123 5.27 -9.19 -24.85
C LEU A 123 5.53 -9.73 -26.25
N GLN A 124 4.61 -9.46 -27.21
CA GLN A 124 4.78 -9.82 -28.61
C GLN A 124 5.95 -9.08 -29.28
N SER A 125 6.27 -7.87 -28.81
CA SER A 125 7.47 -7.11 -29.27
C SER A 125 8.75 -7.47 -28.50
N GLY A 126 8.73 -8.50 -27.64
CA GLY A 126 9.89 -8.99 -26.91
C GLY A 126 10.21 -8.24 -25.61
N VAL A 127 9.32 -7.33 -25.15
CA VAL A 127 9.49 -6.65 -23.86
C VAL A 127 9.21 -7.64 -22.72
N ARG A 128 10.01 -7.60 -21.65
CA ARG A 128 9.82 -8.45 -20.47
C ARG A 128 8.52 -8.09 -19.72
N LEU A 129 7.92 -9.05 -19.04
CA LEU A 129 6.69 -8.84 -18.26
C LEU A 129 6.91 -7.80 -17.15
N SER A 130 8.06 -7.88 -16.44
CA SER A 130 8.42 -6.92 -15.40
C SER A 130 8.51 -5.48 -15.92
N ASP A 131 9.08 -5.27 -17.11
CA ASP A 131 9.21 -3.95 -17.72
C ASP A 131 7.87 -3.45 -18.29
N ALA A 132 7.01 -4.33 -18.77
CA ALA A 132 5.65 -3.98 -19.17
C ALA A 132 4.82 -3.51 -17.96
N PHE A 133 4.88 -4.22 -16.82
CA PHE A 133 4.15 -3.83 -15.61
C PHE A 133 4.76 -2.61 -14.92
N ALA A 134 6.07 -2.36 -15.04
CA ALA A 134 6.73 -1.17 -14.50
C ALA A 134 6.18 0.15 -15.08
N ARG A 135 5.49 0.11 -16.24
CA ARG A 135 4.81 1.27 -16.82
C ARG A 135 3.59 1.73 -16.01
N TYR A 136 3.08 0.88 -15.10
CA TYR A 136 1.90 1.13 -14.27
C TYR A 136 2.22 1.08 -12.77
N PRO A 137 3.09 1.98 -12.24
CA PRO A 137 3.56 1.93 -10.85
C PRO A 137 2.43 2.17 -9.83
N TRP A 138 1.31 2.73 -10.27
CA TRP A 138 0.10 2.90 -9.46
C TRP A 138 -0.72 1.61 -9.30
N MET A 139 -0.52 0.61 -10.19
CA MET A 139 -1.19 -0.69 -10.17
C MET A 139 -0.25 -1.79 -9.65
N PHE A 140 0.99 -1.80 -10.10
CA PHE A 140 2.01 -2.78 -9.75
C PHE A 140 3.11 -2.12 -8.93
N PRO A 141 3.10 -2.28 -7.59
CA PRO A 141 4.15 -1.78 -6.71
C PRO A 141 5.52 -2.36 -7.07
N GLU A 142 6.58 -1.68 -6.63
CA GLU A 142 7.97 -2.10 -6.87
C GLU A 142 8.28 -3.52 -6.41
N LEU A 143 7.63 -3.98 -5.33
CA LEU A 143 7.70 -5.37 -4.87
C LEU A 143 7.32 -6.37 -5.98
N HIS A 144 6.21 -6.13 -6.69
CA HIS A 144 5.78 -7.04 -7.77
C HIS A 144 6.78 -7.03 -8.91
N ILE A 145 7.28 -5.85 -9.27
CA ILE A 145 8.28 -5.70 -10.33
C ILE A 145 9.59 -6.40 -9.94
N GLY A 146 10.03 -6.25 -8.70
CA GLY A 146 11.23 -6.91 -8.17
C GLY A 146 11.12 -8.44 -8.21
N LEU A 147 9.98 -9.00 -7.77
CA LEU A 147 9.71 -10.43 -7.83
C LEU A 147 9.68 -10.97 -9.27
N LEU A 148 9.01 -10.26 -10.19
CA LEU A 148 8.98 -10.64 -11.59
C LEU A 148 10.37 -10.61 -12.23
N ARG A 149 11.17 -9.56 -11.97
CA ARG A 149 12.55 -9.47 -12.47
C ARG A 149 13.43 -10.60 -11.96
N ALA A 150 13.30 -10.93 -10.67
CA ALA A 150 14.03 -12.07 -10.09
C ALA A 150 13.61 -13.38 -10.77
N GLY A 151 12.31 -13.63 -10.94
CA GLY A 151 11.79 -14.81 -11.61
C GLY A 151 12.17 -14.89 -13.11
N GLU A 152 12.20 -13.76 -13.81
CA GLU A 152 12.66 -13.69 -15.21
C GLU A 152 14.16 -13.99 -15.33
N ALA A 153 14.97 -13.46 -14.41
CA ALA A 153 16.41 -13.66 -14.40
C ALA A 153 16.81 -15.10 -14.03
N SER A 154 16.05 -15.76 -13.15
CA SER A 154 16.30 -17.13 -12.69
C SER A 154 15.57 -18.19 -13.54
N GLY A 155 14.70 -17.79 -14.49
CA GLY A 155 13.86 -18.72 -15.26
C GLY A 155 12.72 -19.35 -14.45
N THR A 156 12.38 -18.79 -13.27
CA THR A 156 11.33 -19.29 -12.37
C THR A 156 10.15 -18.33 -12.29
N LEU A 157 9.76 -17.75 -13.43
CA LEU A 157 8.70 -16.75 -13.52
C LEU A 157 7.35 -17.28 -13.03
N ASP A 158 7.04 -18.56 -13.26
CA ASP A 158 5.87 -19.26 -12.75
C ASP A 158 5.77 -19.16 -11.21
N LYS A 159 6.88 -19.46 -10.52
CA LYS A 159 6.98 -19.37 -9.06
C LYS A 159 6.88 -17.92 -8.58
N ALA A 160 7.51 -16.97 -9.27
CA ALA A 160 7.44 -15.56 -8.93
C ALA A 160 6.00 -15.03 -9.00
N ILE A 161 5.25 -15.35 -10.05
CA ILE A 161 3.85 -14.97 -10.23
C ILE A 161 2.98 -15.63 -9.15
N GLU A 162 3.20 -16.91 -8.83
CA GLU A 162 2.50 -17.63 -7.76
C GLU A 162 2.74 -16.97 -6.39
N ARG A 163 3.98 -16.60 -6.07
CA ARG A 163 4.32 -15.89 -4.82
C ARG A 163 3.67 -14.51 -4.70
N ILE A 164 3.55 -13.78 -5.81
CA ILE A 164 2.81 -12.50 -5.82
C ILE A 164 1.32 -12.75 -5.55
N ALA A 165 0.74 -13.79 -6.15
CA ALA A 165 -0.66 -14.15 -5.90
C ALA A 165 -0.89 -14.51 -4.43
N ASP A 166 -0.04 -15.37 -3.83
CA ASP A 166 -0.10 -15.77 -2.42
C ASP A 166 0.00 -14.56 -1.48
N TYR A 167 0.94 -13.64 -1.76
CA TYR A 167 1.10 -12.41 -1.01
C TYR A 167 -0.16 -11.52 -1.07
N LEU A 168 -0.73 -11.33 -2.25
CA LEU A 168 -1.92 -10.49 -2.42
C LEU A 168 -3.17 -11.11 -1.78
N GLU A 169 -3.34 -12.42 -1.85
CA GLU A 169 -4.41 -13.13 -1.16
C GLU A 169 -4.26 -13.01 0.36
N TRP A 170 -3.05 -13.18 0.87
CA TRP A 170 -2.75 -12.96 2.27
C TRP A 170 -3.04 -11.51 2.69
N GLU A 171 -2.58 -10.52 1.91
CA GLU A 171 -2.85 -9.10 2.18
C GLU A 171 -4.36 -8.80 2.18
N HIS A 172 -5.11 -9.41 1.26
CA HIS A 172 -6.57 -9.29 1.21
C HIS A 172 -7.21 -9.85 2.48
N ARG A 173 -6.86 -11.08 2.89
CA ARG A 173 -7.35 -11.70 4.13
C ARG A 173 -7.01 -10.86 5.37
N MET A 174 -5.78 -10.36 5.46
CA MET A 174 -5.35 -9.46 6.53
C MET A 174 -6.23 -8.20 6.59
N ARG A 175 -6.47 -7.55 5.46
CA ARG A 175 -7.34 -6.36 5.40
C ARG A 175 -8.78 -6.66 5.81
N GLN A 176 -9.31 -7.83 5.45
CA GLN A 176 -10.63 -8.27 5.89
C GLN A 176 -10.70 -8.47 7.41
N ARG A 177 -9.71 -9.17 8.00
CA ARG A 177 -9.62 -9.35 9.46
C ARG A 177 -9.58 -8.02 10.20
N LEU A 178 -8.73 -7.10 9.77
CA LEU A 178 -8.65 -5.76 10.36
C LEU A 178 -9.97 -4.99 10.26
N ARG A 179 -10.71 -5.11 9.16
CA ARG A 179 -12.03 -4.49 9.03
C ARG A 179 -13.03 -5.06 10.02
N LEU A 180 -13.06 -6.39 10.21
CA LEU A 180 -13.94 -7.06 11.17
C LEU A 180 -13.62 -6.65 12.61
N VAL A 181 -12.34 -6.69 12.99
CA VAL A 181 -11.90 -6.31 14.34
C VAL A 181 -12.23 -4.84 14.64
N THR A 182 -12.14 -3.95 13.66
CA THR A 182 -12.47 -2.53 13.83
C THR A 182 -13.95 -2.20 13.71
N LEU A 183 -14.82 -3.17 13.39
CA LEU A 183 -16.25 -2.94 13.25
C LEU A 183 -16.92 -2.63 14.60
N TYR A 184 -16.57 -3.39 15.65
CA TYR A 184 -17.13 -3.20 17.00
C TYR A 184 -16.86 -1.79 17.56
N PRO A 185 -15.63 -1.27 17.58
CA PRO A 185 -15.38 0.13 17.97
C PRO A 185 -16.16 1.16 17.16
N LYS A 186 -16.35 0.93 15.84
CA LYS A 186 -17.15 1.85 15.01
C LYS A 186 -18.61 1.88 15.41
N ILE A 187 -19.20 0.72 15.71
CA ILE A 187 -20.59 0.62 16.21
C ILE A 187 -20.72 1.34 17.55
N LEU A 188 -19.74 1.18 18.46
CA LEU A 188 -19.75 1.87 19.74
C LEU A 188 -19.66 3.40 19.59
N VAL A 189 -18.80 3.90 18.72
CA VAL A 189 -18.70 5.34 18.42
C VAL A 189 -20.04 5.86 17.88
N LEU A 190 -20.70 5.10 17.00
CA LEU A 190 -22.02 5.45 16.50
C LEU A 190 -23.04 5.50 17.65
N ALA A 191 -23.01 4.52 18.54
CA ALA A 191 -23.89 4.47 19.71
C ALA A 191 -23.70 5.68 20.63
N VAL A 192 -22.47 6.16 20.84
CA VAL A 192 -22.18 7.38 21.63
C VAL A 192 -22.88 8.61 21.08
N ILE A 193 -23.06 8.69 19.78
CA ILE A 193 -23.69 9.85 19.12
C ILE A 193 -25.22 9.80 19.26
N PHE A 194 -25.82 8.61 19.11
CA PHE A 194 -27.26 8.45 19.03
C PHE A 194 -27.95 8.21 20.40
N ILE A 195 -27.33 7.40 21.29
CA ILE A 195 -27.92 7.01 22.57
C ILE A 195 -28.22 8.20 23.50
N PRO A 196 -27.31 9.19 23.68
CA PRO A 196 -27.56 10.31 24.58
C PRO A 196 -28.71 11.20 24.15
N SER A 197 -29.10 11.17 22.88
CA SER A 197 -30.19 11.97 22.35
C SER A 197 -31.57 11.27 22.51
N ILE A 198 -31.63 9.98 22.90
CA ILE A 198 -32.87 9.21 23.04
C ILE A 198 -33.85 9.84 24.02
N PRO A 199 -33.47 10.36 25.19
CA PRO A 199 -34.38 11.06 26.09
C PRO A 199 -35.08 12.25 25.41
N ILE A 200 -34.41 12.97 24.52
CA ILE A 200 -35.02 14.07 23.77
C ILE A 200 -36.13 13.55 22.84
N LEU A 201 -35.95 12.37 22.23
CA LEU A 201 -36.94 11.71 21.41
C LEU A 201 -38.22 11.42 22.22
N VAL A 202 -38.06 10.94 23.46
CA VAL A 202 -39.18 10.53 24.33
C VAL A 202 -39.93 11.74 24.87
N PHE A 203 -39.23 12.81 25.29
CA PHE A 203 -39.85 13.95 25.95
C PHE A 203 -40.22 15.10 25.00
N HIS A 204 -39.55 15.27 23.88
CA HIS A 204 -39.69 16.44 22.98
C HIS A 204 -40.05 16.04 21.54
N GLY A 205 -40.17 14.74 21.25
CA GLY A 205 -40.56 14.21 19.95
C GLY A 205 -39.44 14.16 18.89
N LEU A 206 -39.80 13.58 17.73
CA LEU A 206 -38.84 13.27 16.65
C LEU A 206 -38.13 14.50 16.06
N LYS A 207 -38.85 15.63 15.96
CA LYS A 207 -38.31 16.85 15.34
C LYS A 207 -37.14 17.43 16.16
N GLU A 208 -37.31 17.52 17.47
CA GLU A 208 -36.27 18.03 18.36
C GLU A 208 -35.13 17.02 18.52
N TYR A 209 -35.44 15.71 18.52
CA TYR A 209 -34.41 14.67 18.48
C TYR A 209 -33.49 14.79 17.26
N LEU A 210 -34.08 14.93 16.06
CA LEU A 210 -33.29 15.09 14.82
C LEU A 210 -32.48 16.36 14.83
N ARG A 211 -33.06 17.48 15.33
CA ARG A 211 -32.36 18.76 15.43
C ARG A 211 -31.16 18.67 16.40
N ALA A 212 -31.36 18.11 17.57
CA ALA A 212 -30.29 17.92 18.57
C ALA A 212 -29.20 16.96 18.08
N THR A 213 -29.61 15.86 17.44
CA THR A 213 -28.65 14.89 16.89
C THR A 213 -27.81 15.50 15.76
N VAL A 214 -28.44 16.23 14.83
CA VAL A 214 -27.72 16.91 13.74
C VAL A 214 -26.80 18.00 14.30
N TYR A 215 -27.28 18.80 15.26
CA TYR A 215 -26.46 19.85 15.90
C TYR A 215 -25.21 19.29 16.56
N ASN A 216 -25.30 18.12 17.21
CA ASN A 216 -24.16 17.45 17.84
C ASN A 216 -23.28 16.70 16.82
N LEU A 217 -23.88 16.10 15.77
CA LEU A 217 -23.17 15.30 14.77
C LEU A 217 -22.32 16.15 13.83
N VAL A 218 -22.83 17.30 13.39
CA VAL A 218 -22.15 18.16 12.40
C VAL A 218 -20.78 18.64 12.88
N PRO A 219 -20.60 19.23 14.08
CA PRO A 219 -19.28 19.67 14.54
C PRO A 219 -18.32 18.49 14.75
N VAL A 220 -18.82 17.33 15.21
CA VAL A 220 -18.02 16.12 15.37
C VAL A 220 -17.56 15.60 14.01
N ALA A 221 -18.46 15.55 13.02
CA ALA A 221 -18.12 15.13 11.66
C ALA A 221 -17.10 16.09 11.00
N ILE A 222 -17.28 17.40 11.16
CA ILE A 222 -16.33 18.40 10.66
C ILE A 222 -14.97 18.24 11.36
N GLY A 223 -14.95 18.04 12.67
CA GLY A 223 -13.72 17.81 13.46
C GLY A 223 -12.98 16.54 12.99
N ILE A 224 -13.71 15.44 12.80
CA ILE A 224 -13.12 14.19 12.27
C ILE A 224 -12.58 14.39 10.85
N LEU A 225 -13.32 15.10 9.99
CA LEU A 225 -12.89 15.37 8.61
C LEU A 225 -11.66 16.27 8.58
N ALA A 226 -11.63 17.32 9.41
CA ALA A 226 -10.48 18.22 9.54
C ALA A 226 -9.24 17.49 10.08
N LEU A 227 -9.42 16.65 11.10
CA LEU A 227 -8.34 15.84 11.67
C LEU A 227 -7.83 14.81 10.65
N TRP A 228 -8.73 14.18 9.91
CA TRP A 228 -8.37 13.26 8.83
C TRP A 228 -7.61 13.96 7.70
N ALA A 229 -8.06 15.14 7.29
CA ALA A 229 -7.37 15.94 6.27
C ALA A 229 -5.98 16.40 6.75
N ALA A 230 -5.89 16.90 7.98
CA ALA A 230 -4.63 17.29 8.60
C ALA A 230 -3.65 16.10 8.71
N TYR A 231 -4.13 14.95 9.18
CA TYR A 231 -3.35 13.70 9.22
C TYR A 231 -2.85 13.32 7.82
N ARG A 232 -3.72 13.39 6.80
CA ARG A 232 -3.37 13.02 5.44
C ARG A 232 -2.34 13.96 4.83
N ILE A 233 -2.41 15.26 5.13
CA ILE A 233 -1.43 16.26 4.68
C ILE A 233 -0.10 16.05 5.42
N ALA A 234 -0.14 15.91 6.74
CA ALA A 234 1.05 15.69 7.56
C ALA A 234 1.80 14.42 7.18
N TYR A 235 1.08 13.34 6.84
CA TYR A 235 1.66 12.05 6.44
C TYR A 235 2.40 12.11 5.09
N GLN A 236 2.27 13.19 4.32
CA GLN A 236 3.00 13.41 3.07
C GLN A 236 4.42 13.92 3.32
N ILE A 237 4.65 14.58 4.45
CA ILE A 237 5.97 15.15 4.79
C ILE A 237 6.79 14.07 5.49
N PRO A 238 7.99 13.67 4.98
CA PRO A 238 8.78 12.56 5.53
C PRO A 238 9.07 12.69 7.03
N ALA A 239 9.37 13.89 7.51
CA ALA A 239 9.66 14.13 8.92
C ALA A 239 8.43 13.89 9.82
N PHE A 240 7.25 14.35 9.42
CA PHE A 240 6.00 14.10 10.13
C PHE A 240 5.58 12.64 10.09
N ARG A 241 5.79 11.98 8.95
CA ARG A 241 5.52 10.54 8.79
C ARG A 241 6.32 9.72 9.78
N TYR A 242 7.63 9.99 9.91
CA TYR A 242 8.47 9.31 10.90
C TYR A 242 7.96 9.55 12.33
N GLY A 243 7.63 10.79 12.68
CA GLY A 243 7.09 11.15 13.99
C GLY A 243 5.77 10.45 14.31
N ILE A 244 4.80 10.51 13.38
CA ILE A 244 3.50 9.87 13.54
C ILE A 244 3.65 8.34 13.71
N ASP A 245 4.50 7.71 12.91
CA ASP A 245 4.72 6.27 12.97
C ASP A 245 5.46 5.85 14.26
N THR A 246 6.35 6.69 14.78
CA THR A 246 6.98 6.50 16.09
C THR A 246 5.95 6.61 17.22
N VAL A 247 5.08 7.63 17.18
CA VAL A 247 4.01 7.81 18.18
C VAL A 247 3.05 6.63 18.18
N LYS A 248 2.65 6.12 17.00
CA LYS A 248 1.79 4.91 16.91
C LYS A 248 2.42 3.71 17.63
N LEU A 249 3.75 3.53 17.52
CA LEU A 249 4.47 2.44 18.17
C LEU A 249 4.62 2.64 19.68
N SER A 250 4.59 3.90 20.17
CA SER A 250 4.74 4.24 21.59
C SER A 250 3.43 4.08 22.37
N ILE A 251 2.27 4.03 21.70
CA ILE A 251 0.98 3.85 22.37
C ILE A 251 0.90 2.42 22.93
N PRO A 252 0.74 2.21 24.25
CA PRO A 252 0.65 0.90 24.83
C PRO A 252 -0.48 0.09 24.17
N ARG A 253 -0.24 -1.21 23.89
CA ARG A 253 -1.12 -2.17 23.19
C ARG A 253 -1.30 -1.88 21.69
N VAL A 254 -1.69 -0.66 21.27
CA VAL A 254 -1.79 -0.29 19.85
C VAL A 254 -0.42 -0.44 19.16
N GLY A 255 0.65 -0.01 19.83
CA GLY A 255 2.02 -0.17 19.31
C GLY A 255 2.40 -1.65 19.09
N LYS A 256 1.98 -2.56 19.99
CA LYS A 256 2.19 -4.00 19.78
C LYS A 256 1.47 -4.47 18.50
N VAL A 257 0.21 -4.08 18.31
CA VAL A 257 -0.58 -4.42 17.11
C VAL A 257 0.10 -3.92 15.85
N VAL A 258 0.44 -2.63 15.82
CA VAL A 258 1.10 -2.00 14.65
C VAL A 258 2.42 -2.67 14.33
N ARG A 259 3.24 -2.97 15.36
CA ARG A 259 4.53 -3.64 15.20
C ARG A 259 4.38 -5.05 14.64
N MET A 260 3.51 -5.86 15.22
CA MET A 260 3.34 -7.26 14.79
C MET A 260 2.82 -7.35 13.35
N TRP A 261 1.82 -6.52 12.97
CA TRP A 261 1.35 -6.44 11.58
C TRP A 261 2.42 -5.93 10.61
N ALA A 262 3.26 -4.99 11.02
CA ALA A 262 4.36 -4.49 10.20
C ALA A 262 5.43 -5.57 9.98
N LEU A 263 5.78 -6.32 11.03
CA LEU A 263 6.75 -7.42 10.97
C LEU A 263 6.21 -8.61 10.18
N SER A 264 4.92 -8.94 10.31
CA SER A 264 4.29 -9.99 9.50
C SER A 264 4.42 -9.69 7.99
N ARG A 265 4.14 -8.43 7.58
CA ARG A 265 4.37 -8.00 6.20
C ARG A 265 5.83 -8.09 5.80
N TYR A 266 6.73 -7.64 6.67
CA TYR A 266 8.17 -7.72 6.44
C TYR A 266 8.63 -9.16 6.15
N TYR A 267 8.29 -10.10 7.03
CA TYR A 267 8.71 -11.49 6.87
C TYR A 267 8.06 -12.16 5.64
N ARG A 268 6.78 -11.88 5.39
CA ARG A 268 6.06 -12.44 4.24
C ARG A 268 6.69 -11.99 2.90
N VAL A 269 7.07 -10.71 2.80
CA VAL A 269 7.75 -10.17 1.62
C VAL A 269 9.17 -10.71 1.51
N LEU A 270 9.91 -10.78 2.63
CA LEU A 270 11.28 -11.29 2.64
C LEU A 270 11.32 -12.77 2.22
N SER A 271 10.41 -13.60 2.75
CA SER A 271 10.24 -14.99 2.32
C SER A 271 9.94 -15.10 0.82
N ALA A 272 8.99 -14.29 0.33
CA ALA A 272 8.63 -14.30 -1.09
C ALA A 272 9.81 -13.93 -2.00
N MET A 273 10.58 -12.89 -1.64
CA MET A 273 11.76 -12.44 -2.39
C MET A 273 12.88 -13.50 -2.36
N PHE A 274 13.13 -14.09 -1.18
CA PHE A 274 14.13 -15.13 -1.02
C PHE A 274 13.78 -16.38 -1.84
N ALA A 275 12.54 -16.85 -1.76
CA ALA A 275 12.06 -18.01 -2.51
C ALA A 275 12.00 -17.76 -4.04
N ALA A 276 11.90 -16.52 -4.49
CA ALA A 276 12.00 -16.14 -5.91
C ALA A 276 13.45 -16.02 -6.39
N GLY A 277 14.46 -16.26 -5.53
CA GLY A 277 15.88 -16.14 -5.87
C GLY A 277 16.36 -14.71 -6.01
N ALA A 278 15.67 -13.73 -5.47
CA ALA A 278 16.11 -12.34 -5.49
C ALA A 278 17.34 -12.15 -4.58
N PRO A 279 18.27 -11.24 -4.92
CA PRO A 279 19.39 -10.89 -4.05
C PRO A 279 18.89 -10.48 -2.65
N LEU A 280 19.49 -11.02 -1.60
CA LEU A 280 19.05 -10.83 -0.21
C LEU A 280 19.01 -9.35 0.17
N SER A 281 19.96 -8.53 -0.27
CA SER A 281 19.98 -7.09 -0.04
C SER A 281 18.75 -6.38 -0.63
N GLN A 282 18.32 -6.73 -1.84
CA GLN A 282 17.13 -6.20 -2.46
C GLN A 282 15.85 -6.68 -1.73
N GLY A 283 15.83 -7.98 -1.36
CA GLY A 283 14.76 -8.55 -0.55
C GLY A 283 14.54 -7.81 0.77
N LEU A 284 15.62 -7.49 1.49
CA LEU A 284 15.58 -6.74 2.74
C LEU A 284 15.03 -5.32 2.56
N VAL A 285 15.42 -4.61 1.50
CA VAL A 285 14.91 -3.26 1.20
C VAL A 285 13.42 -3.30 0.90
N HIS A 286 12.98 -4.17 -0.01
CA HIS A 286 11.56 -4.28 -0.37
C HIS A 286 10.69 -4.76 0.80
N ALA A 287 11.19 -5.71 1.60
CA ALA A 287 10.50 -6.17 2.81
C ALA A 287 10.37 -5.05 3.84
N ALA A 288 11.43 -4.26 4.07
CA ALA A 288 11.39 -3.13 4.98
C ALA A 288 10.35 -2.08 4.54
N ASP A 289 10.28 -1.74 3.26
CA ASP A 289 9.29 -0.82 2.70
C ASP A 289 7.86 -1.37 2.81
N ALA A 290 7.68 -2.67 2.59
CA ALA A 290 6.40 -3.35 2.71
C ALA A 290 5.87 -3.39 4.16
N SER A 291 6.72 -3.20 5.18
CA SER A 291 6.29 -3.12 6.59
C SER A 291 5.20 -2.06 6.81
N GLY A 292 5.20 -0.99 6.02
CA GLY A 292 4.19 0.08 6.05
C GLY A 292 4.33 1.02 7.25
N ASN A 293 5.43 0.94 8.01
CA ASN A 293 5.79 1.84 9.09
C ASN A 293 7.19 2.40 8.83
N TRP A 294 7.30 3.72 8.70
CA TRP A 294 8.55 4.38 8.32
C TRP A 294 9.68 4.19 9.35
N PHE A 295 9.34 4.21 10.64
CA PHE A 295 10.32 3.97 11.71
C PHE A 295 10.90 2.56 11.62
N LEU A 296 10.04 1.53 11.49
CA LEU A 296 10.48 0.15 11.35
C LEU A 296 11.25 -0.07 10.05
N ALA A 297 10.77 0.50 8.94
CA ALA A 297 11.45 0.41 7.65
C ALA A 297 12.88 0.97 7.70
N THR A 298 13.06 2.13 8.32
CA THR A 298 14.39 2.75 8.47
C THR A 298 15.31 1.87 9.32
N ARG A 299 14.81 1.33 10.43
CA ARG A 299 15.57 0.43 11.30
C ARG A 299 15.93 -0.89 10.59
N LEU A 300 15.00 -1.49 9.88
CA LEU A 300 15.22 -2.74 9.15
C LEU A 300 16.19 -2.58 7.99
N LYS A 301 16.20 -1.43 7.31
CA LYS A 301 17.15 -1.14 6.23
C LYS A 301 18.60 -1.02 6.71
N THR A 302 18.86 -0.74 7.99
CA THR A 302 20.25 -0.69 8.52
C THR A 302 20.95 -2.05 8.48
N VAL A 303 20.19 -3.13 8.31
CA VAL A 303 20.73 -4.50 8.20
C VAL A 303 21.45 -4.74 6.87
N VAL A 304 21.03 -4.06 5.80
CA VAL A 304 21.53 -4.32 4.43
C VAL A 304 23.07 -4.27 4.34
N PRO A 305 23.77 -3.23 4.82
CA PRO A 305 25.23 -3.18 4.73
C PRO A 305 25.96 -4.27 5.52
N TRP A 306 25.34 -4.81 6.58
CA TRP A 306 25.94 -5.89 7.38
C TRP A 306 25.84 -7.22 6.65
N VAL A 307 24.67 -7.50 6.07
CA VAL A 307 24.45 -8.71 5.27
C VAL A 307 25.31 -8.72 3.99
N GLU A 308 25.48 -7.57 3.33
CA GLU A 308 26.37 -7.43 2.17
C GLU A 308 27.84 -7.70 2.53
N ARG A 309 28.23 -7.49 3.79
CA ARG A 309 29.56 -7.86 4.32
C ARG A 309 29.66 -9.33 4.76
N GLY A 310 28.63 -10.14 4.49
CA GLY A 310 28.59 -11.56 4.85
C GLY A 310 28.23 -11.86 6.30
N GLN A 311 27.72 -10.89 7.08
CA GLN A 311 27.21 -11.17 8.42
C GLN A 311 25.90 -11.96 8.34
N ARG A 312 25.66 -12.80 9.36
CA ARG A 312 24.42 -13.58 9.45
C ARG A 312 23.20 -12.66 9.52
N LEU A 313 22.12 -13.05 8.84
CA LEU A 313 20.89 -12.29 8.79
C LEU A 313 20.25 -12.18 10.19
N SER A 314 20.22 -13.28 10.95
CA SER A 314 19.68 -13.31 12.31
C SER A 314 20.39 -12.34 13.25
N GLU A 315 21.73 -12.36 13.28
CA GLU A 315 22.55 -11.47 14.11
C GLU A 315 22.39 -9.99 13.68
N SER A 316 22.34 -9.74 12.36
CA SER A 316 22.15 -8.40 11.83
C SER A 316 20.77 -7.83 12.19
N LEU A 317 19.74 -8.65 12.14
CA LEU A 317 18.38 -8.28 12.51
C LEU A 317 18.22 -8.09 14.03
N GLU A 318 18.88 -8.89 14.86
CA GLU A 318 18.87 -8.73 16.31
C GLU A 318 19.36 -7.36 16.76
N ARG A 319 20.40 -6.82 16.13
CA ARG A 319 20.94 -5.48 16.41
C ARG A 319 19.95 -4.35 16.19
N THR A 320 18.92 -4.57 15.37
CA THR A 320 17.87 -3.55 15.16
C THR A 320 16.97 -3.35 16.39
N GLY A 321 16.84 -4.37 17.26
CA GLY A 321 16.02 -4.33 18.48
C GLY A 321 14.51 -4.24 18.23
N VAL A 322 14.05 -4.44 16.99
CA VAL A 322 12.61 -4.31 16.65
C VAL A 322 11.89 -5.65 16.50
N LEU A 323 12.64 -6.76 16.40
CA LEU A 323 12.09 -8.09 16.16
C LEU A 323 11.82 -8.85 17.47
N PRO A 324 10.78 -9.70 17.52
CA PRO A 324 10.56 -10.62 18.61
C PRO A 324 11.66 -11.70 18.67
N ARG A 325 12.06 -12.12 19.87
CA ARG A 325 13.08 -13.18 20.05
C ARG A 325 12.70 -14.46 19.33
N ALA A 326 11.45 -14.92 19.48
CA ALA A 326 10.99 -16.14 18.82
C ALA A 326 11.21 -16.12 17.29
N ALA A 327 10.99 -14.97 16.63
CA ALA A 327 11.23 -14.84 15.20
C ALA A 327 12.74 -14.84 14.86
N LEU A 328 13.59 -14.25 15.71
CA LEU A 328 15.05 -14.31 15.57
C LEU A 328 15.58 -15.74 15.73
N ASP A 329 15.08 -16.49 16.68
CA ASP A 329 15.46 -17.91 16.92
C ASP A 329 15.08 -18.79 15.72
N MET A 330 13.90 -18.55 15.11
CA MET A 330 13.48 -19.21 13.87
C MET A 330 14.46 -18.91 12.73
N LEU A 331 14.82 -17.65 12.55
CA LEU A 331 15.78 -17.23 11.50
C LEU A 331 17.16 -17.85 11.73
N ALA A 332 17.67 -17.82 12.96
CA ALA A 332 18.94 -18.44 13.31
C ALA A 332 18.95 -19.94 12.99
N THR A 333 17.85 -20.64 13.31
CA THR A 333 17.66 -22.04 12.96
C THR A 333 17.65 -22.26 11.44
N GLY A 334 16.95 -21.39 10.71
CA GLY A 334 16.93 -21.45 9.24
C GLY A 334 18.29 -21.27 8.60
N GLU A 335 19.10 -20.33 9.12
CA GLU A 335 20.47 -20.11 8.67
C GLU A 335 21.39 -21.32 8.96
N GLN A 336 21.23 -21.96 10.12
CA GLN A 336 22.02 -23.14 10.48
C GLN A 336 21.65 -24.38 9.67
N THR A 337 20.36 -24.54 9.33
CA THR A 337 19.86 -25.71 8.59
C THR A 337 19.83 -25.50 7.08
N GLY A 338 20.13 -24.27 6.60
CA GLY A 338 20.02 -23.89 5.18
C GLY A 338 18.57 -23.73 4.69
N ASN A 339 17.58 -23.74 5.57
CA ASN A 339 16.16 -23.66 5.22
C ASN A 339 15.55 -22.31 5.65
N VAL A 340 16.16 -21.22 5.16
CA VAL A 340 15.82 -19.86 5.55
C VAL A 340 14.42 -19.46 5.09
N ASP A 341 13.98 -19.88 3.89
CA ASP A 341 12.67 -19.58 3.31
C ASP A 341 11.53 -20.12 4.17
N ALA A 342 11.59 -21.38 4.59
CA ALA A 342 10.58 -21.98 5.45
C ALA A 342 10.57 -21.32 6.85
N MET A 343 11.72 -20.91 7.38
CA MET A 343 11.78 -20.24 8.68
C MET A 343 11.29 -18.79 8.60
N LEU A 344 11.48 -18.10 7.49
CA LEU A 344 10.88 -16.80 7.23
C LEU A 344 9.35 -16.88 7.14
N ASP A 345 8.80 -17.92 6.49
CA ASP A 345 7.36 -18.18 6.45
C ASP A 345 6.80 -18.46 7.86
N LYS A 346 7.52 -19.23 8.69
CA LYS A 346 7.15 -19.48 10.09
C LYS A 346 7.21 -18.22 10.95
N ALA A 347 8.22 -17.38 10.78
CA ALA A 347 8.31 -16.09 11.46
C ALA A 347 7.17 -15.14 11.04
N ALA A 348 6.77 -15.17 9.76
CA ALA A 348 5.59 -14.43 9.28
C ALA A 348 4.30 -14.94 9.94
N GLU A 349 4.08 -16.26 9.98
CA GLU A 349 2.92 -16.89 10.62
C GLU A 349 2.86 -16.58 12.11
N TYR A 350 3.98 -16.69 12.82
CA TYR A 350 4.09 -16.34 14.24
C TYR A 350 3.70 -14.88 14.49
N THR A 351 4.28 -13.94 13.73
CA THR A 351 3.98 -12.52 13.92
C THR A 351 2.55 -12.16 13.51
N GLU A 352 1.96 -12.86 12.54
CA GLU A 352 0.55 -12.74 12.15
C GLU A 352 -0.38 -13.16 13.29
N ASN A 353 -0.13 -14.34 13.89
CA ASN A 353 -0.92 -14.84 15.01
C ASN A 353 -0.82 -13.91 16.23
N GLU A 354 0.39 -13.44 16.57
CA GLU A 354 0.59 -12.43 17.63
C GLU A 354 -0.14 -11.11 17.34
N ALA A 355 -0.16 -10.68 16.07
CA ALA A 355 -0.89 -9.49 15.65
C ALA A 355 -2.40 -9.66 15.79
N ASP A 356 -2.95 -10.82 15.40
CA ASP A 356 -4.37 -11.14 15.55
C ASP A 356 -4.78 -11.11 17.02
N VAL A 357 -4.05 -11.82 17.90
CA VAL A 357 -4.30 -11.85 19.35
C VAL A 357 -4.24 -10.44 19.94
N ALA A 358 -3.17 -9.69 19.63
CA ALA A 358 -3.02 -8.32 20.11
C ALA A 358 -4.13 -7.40 19.61
N SER A 359 -4.60 -7.59 18.34
CA SER A 359 -5.69 -6.81 17.76
C SER A 359 -7.01 -7.04 18.49
N VAL A 360 -7.37 -8.31 18.78
CA VAL A 360 -8.58 -8.68 19.52
C VAL A 360 -8.53 -8.11 20.94
N GLN A 361 -7.42 -8.31 21.65
CA GLN A 361 -7.25 -7.79 23.02
C GLN A 361 -7.37 -6.26 23.06
N THR A 362 -6.73 -5.56 22.13
CA THR A 362 -6.79 -4.10 22.05
C THR A 362 -8.21 -3.62 21.77
N THR A 363 -8.95 -4.32 20.90
CA THR A 363 -10.34 -4.01 20.57
C THR A 363 -11.27 -4.16 21.76
N ILE A 364 -11.12 -5.25 22.54
CA ILE A 364 -11.92 -5.49 23.76
C ILE A 364 -11.68 -4.36 24.77
N ILE A 365 -10.41 -4.03 25.02
CA ILE A 365 -10.06 -2.99 26.01
C ILE A 365 -10.59 -1.63 25.58
N LEU A 366 -10.42 -1.28 24.30
CA LEU A 366 -10.96 -0.02 23.75
C LEU A 366 -12.48 0.00 23.87
N GLY A 367 -13.15 -1.12 23.63
CA GLY A 367 -14.60 -1.27 23.80
C GLY A 367 -15.04 -1.02 25.21
N VAL A 368 -14.38 -1.60 26.20
CA VAL A 368 -14.70 -1.39 27.62
C VAL A 368 -14.49 0.07 28.03
N LEU A 369 -13.36 0.67 27.62
CA LEU A 369 -13.08 2.09 27.89
C LEU A 369 -14.14 3.02 27.28
N LEU A 370 -14.56 2.77 26.06
CA LEU A 370 -15.65 3.52 25.41
C LEU A 370 -16.97 3.34 26.14
N LEU A 371 -17.31 2.12 26.57
CA LEU A 371 -18.53 1.84 27.29
C LEU A 371 -18.57 2.55 28.66
N LEU A 372 -17.45 2.55 29.38
CA LEU A 372 -17.31 3.32 30.64
C LEU A 372 -17.43 4.84 30.38
N GLY A 373 -16.87 5.35 29.28
CA GLY A 373 -17.00 6.75 28.88
C GLY A 373 -18.46 7.14 28.59
N ILE A 374 -19.20 6.24 27.92
CA ILE A 374 -20.64 6.43 27.65
C ILE A 374 -21.43 6.45 28.97
N ALA A 375 -21.18 5.50 29.87
CA ALA A 375 -21.87 5.43 31.15
C ALA A 375 -21.62 6.68 32.00
N ALA A 376 -20.38 7.15 32.05
CA ALA A 376 -20.02 8.40 32.73
C ALA A 376 -20.71 9.63 32.10
N TYR A 377 -20.76 9.72 30.76
CA TYR A 377 -21.45 10.81 30.06
C TYR A 377 -22.95 10.81 30.37
N ILE A 378 -23.62 9.64 30.30
CA ILE A 378 -25.05 9.53 30.62
C ILE A 378 -25.28 9.89 32.07
N GLY A 379 -24.46 9.41 33.01
CA GLY A 379 -24.56 9.77 34.42
C GLY A 379 -24.47 11.27 34.66
N LEU A 380 -23.48 11.92 34.07
CA LEU A 380 -23.33 13.39 34.13
C LEU A 380 -24.53 14.12 33.52
N PHE A 381 -25.05 13.64 32.39
CA PHE A 381 -26.22 14.22 31.73
C PHE A 381 -27.45 14.13 32.62
N VAL A 382 -27.70 13.00 33.23
CA VAL A 382 -28.83 12.76 34.16
C VAL A 382 -28.71 13.69 35.38
N VAL A 383 -27.55 13.75 36.02
CA VAL A 383 -27.31 14.63 37.18
C VAL A 383 -27.52 16.08 36.79
N ARG A 384 -26.99 16.52 35.64
CA ARG A 384 -27.17 17.92 35.18
C ARG A 384 -28.64 18.24 34.88
N SER A 385 -29.39 17.29 34.28
CA SER A 385 -30.81 17.45 33.99
C SER A 385 -31.62 17.52 35.27
N TYR A 386 -31.29 16.72 36.29
CA TYR A 386 -31.93 16.79 37.62
C TYR A 386 -31.65 18.10 38.32
N MET A 387 -30.36 18.58 38.34
CA MET A 387 -30.05 19.87 38.92
C MET A 387 -30.73 21.05 38.24
N HIS A 388 -30.94 20.96 36.92
CA HIS A 388 -31.68 22.01 36.19
C HIS A 388 -33.19 22.01 36.50
N LEU A 389 -33.79 20.84 36.68
CA LEU A 389 -35.22 20.70 37.03
C LEU A 389 -35.53 21.08 38.49
N TYR A 390 -34.66 20.70 39.42
CA TYR A 390 -34.91 20.94 40.86
C TYR A 390 -34.19 22.14 41.43
N GLY A 391 -33.07 22.59 40.83
CA GLY A 391 -32.36 23.83 41.23
C GLY A 391 -33.16 25.09 40.95
N GLY A 392 -34.06 25.08 39.97
CA GLY A 392 -35.04 26.18 39.74
C GLY A 392 -36.14 26.24 40.78
N ALA A 393 -36.50 25.10 41.42
CA ALA A 393 -37.52 25.02 42.45
C ALA A 393 -37.03 25.39 43.86
N LEU A 394 -35.72 25.40 44.10
CA LEU A 394 -35.13 25.80 45.39
C LEU A 394 -34.76 27.29 45.46
N ASN A 395 -34.89 28.04 44.37
CA ASN A 395 -34.67 29.48 44.30
C ASN A 395 -35.98 30.29 44.16
N GLN A 396 -37.13 29.69 44.38
CA GLN A 396 -38.46 30.31 44.61
C GLN A 396 -38.86 30.13 46.09
#